data_0632eca2bcacb09a9316bc86dbb9e289
#
_entry.id   0632eca2bcacb09a9316bc86dbb9e289
#
_cell.length_a   1.000
_cell.length_b   1.000
_cell.length_c   1.000
_cell.angle_alpha   90.00
_cell.angle_beta   90.00
_cell.angle_gamma   90.00
#
_symmetry.space_group_name_H-M   'P 1'
#
loop_
_entity.id
_entity.type
_entity.pdbx_description
1 polymer ?
#
loop_
_entity_poly.entity_id
_entity_poly.type
_entity_poly.pdbx_seq_one_letter_code
_entity_poly.pdbx_strand_id
1 'polypeptide(L)'
;MLRRRINSPPRITAHYADVGSPESVNEAIQDIVAQHGHIDNLVTSAGFTENFDAINYPPERMQKCWAVNVDGSYLFATGVARHLIERKSPGSIVMIGSMSGAVVNVPQPQAPYNAAKAAVRHLASSFAVEWAPYDIRVNCISPGYMMTALYVPPHFFC
;
A
#
# COMPACT_ATOMS: atom_id res chain seq x y z
N MET A 1 12.28 -15.74 -38.44
CA MET A 1 11.21 -14.89 -37.85
C MET A 1 11.29 -14.82 -36.31
N LEU A 2 12.48 -14.65 -35.72
CA LEU A 2 12.74 -14.75 -34.26
C LEU A 2 13.54 -13.58 -33.67
N ARG A 3 13.65 -12.44 -34.36
CA ARG A 3 14.50 -11.30 -33.93
C ARG A 3 13.75 -10.03 -33.47
N ARG A 4 12.43 -10.07 -33.18
CA ARG A 4 11.64 -8.89 -32.74
C ARG A 4 11.24 -8.90 -31.26
N ARG A 5 11.86 -9.73 -30.40
CA ARG A 5 11.53 -9.78 -28.94
C ARG A 5 12.62 -9.25 -28.01
N ILE A 6 13.68 -8.62 -28.51
CA ILE A 6 14.86 -8.27 -27.70
C ILE A 6 14.77 -6.84 -27.09
N ASN A 7 13.77 -6.02 -27.45
CA ASN A 7 13.65 -4.65 -26.95
C ASN A 7 12.33 -4.35 -26.24
N SER A 8 11.54 -5.33 -25.84
CA SER A 8 10.39 -5.07 -24.97
C SER A 8 10.86 -5.08 -23.51
N PRO A 9 10.45 -4.11 -22.70
CA PRO A 9 10.77 -4.12 -21.27
C PRO A 9 10.27 -5.43 -20.63
N PRO A 10 10.92 -5.93 -19.58
CA PRO A 10 10.50 -7.15 -18.91
C PRO A 10 9.05 -6.98 -18.42
N ARG A 11 8.22 -8.02 -18.55
CA ARG A 11 6.81 -7.96 -18.14
C ARG A 11 6.63 -7.78 -16.63
N ILE A 12 7.62 -8.21 -15.85
CA ILE A 12 7.61 -8.13 -14.37
C ILE A 12 9.00 -7.70 -13.94
N THR A 13 9.05 -6.70 -13.09
CA THR A 13 10.28 -6.23 -12.43
C THR A 13 10.05 -6.12 -10.94
N ALA A 14 11.12 -6.24 -10.17
CA ALA A 14 11.12 -6.05 -8.72
C ALA A 14 11.92 -4.78 -8.40
N HIS A 15 11.33 -3.93 -7.56
CA HIS A 15 11.95 -2.71 -7.06
C HIS A 15 11.89 -2.73 -5.53
N TYR A 16 12.96 -2.29 -4.90
CA TYR A 16 12.98 -2.10 -3.45
C TYR A 16 12.40 -0.74 -3.10
N ALA A 17 11.60 -0.69 -2.04
CA ALA A 17 11.20 0.57 -1.40
C ALA A 17 11.01 0.36 0.10
N ASP A 18 11.58 1.25 0.91
CA ASP A 18 11.11 1.48 2.26
C ASP A 18 9.87 2.37 2.17
N VAL A 19 8.70 1.78 2.37
CA VAL A 19 7.43 2.49 2.18
C VAL A 19 7.22 3.62 3.20
N GLY A 20 7.93 3.59 4.33
CA GLY A 20 7.90 4.66 5.34
C GLY A 20 8.85 5.83 5.04
N SER A 21 9.67 5.75 3.98
CA SER A 21 10.58 6.82 3.56
C SER A 21 10.08 7.51 2.29
N PRO A 22 9.79 8.82 2.34
CA PRO A 22 9.39 9.60 1.17
C PRO A 22 10.41 9.53 0.03
N GLU A 23 11.70 9.56 0.35
CA GLU A 23 12.80 9.50 -0.60
C GLU A 23 12.79 8.15 -1.32
N SER A 24 12.74 7.05 -0.57
CA SER A 24 12.74 5.70 -1.12
C SER A 24 11.51 5.42 -1.99
N VAL A 25 10.35 5.94 -1.60
CA VAL A 25 9.11 5.83 -2.40
C VAL A 25 9.25 6.61 -3.71
N ASN A 26 9.77 7.84 -3.68
CA ASN A 26 9.97 8.65 -4.88
C ASN A 26 10.96 7.99 -5.84
N GLU A 27 12.08 7.48 -5.33
CA GLU A 27 13.08 6.75 -6.14
C GLU A 27 12.44 5.53 -6.81
N ALA A 28 11.70 4.72 -6.06
CA ALA A 28 11.03 3.55 -6.62
C ALA A 28 10.03 3.89 -7.72
N ILE A 29 9.23 4.96 -7.55
CA ILE A 29 8.29 5.44 -8.58
C ILE A 29 9.06 5.90 -9.82
N GLN A 30 10.14 6.66 -9.67
CA GLN A 30 10.97 7.13 -10.78
C GLN A 30 11.60 5.97 -11.54
N ASP A 31 12.16 4.98 -10.85
CA ASP A 31 12.74 3.78 -11.45
C ASP A 31 11.72 2.97 -12.25
N ILE A 32 10.51 2.78 -11.69
CA ILE A 32 9.42 2.10 -12.40
C ILE A 32 9.03 2.87 -13.66
N VAL A 33 8.88 4.18 -13.56
CA VAL A 33 8.55 5.03 -14.73
C VAL A 33 9.66 5.02 -15.76
N ALA A 34 10.92 5.10 -15.34
CA ALA A 34 12.06 5.03 -16.26
C ALA A 34 12.13 3.70 -17.02
N GLN A 35 11.79 2.59 -16.35
CA GLN A 35 11.85 1.26 -16.94
C GLN A 35 10.63 0.90 -17.78
N HIS A 36 9.42 1.29 -17.36
CA HIS A 36 8.15 0.89 -17.98
C HIS A 36 7.45 2.02 -18.75
N GLY A 37 7.95 3.25 -18.62
CA GLY A 37 7.40 4.43 -19.27
C GLY A 37 6.29 5.13 -18.46
N HIS A 38 5.46 4.37 -17.76
CA HIS A 38 4.35 4.93 -16.98
C HIS A 38 3.79 3.95 -15.94
N ILE A 39 2.95 4.49 -15.05
CA ILE A 39 2.14 3.73 -14.09
C ILE A 39 0.69 4.14 -14.30
N ASP A 40 -0.21 3.16 -14.51
CA ASP A 40 -1.65 3.39 -14.67
C ASP A 40 -2.46 2.92 -13.45
N ASN A 41 -1.94 1.91 -12.74
CA ASN A 41 -2.63 1.31 -11.61
C ASN A 41 -1.68 1.10 -10.43
N LEU A 42 -2.21 1.25 -9.21
CA LEU A 42 -1.47 1.02 -7.97
C LEU A 42 -2.27 0.15 -7.02
N VAL A 43 -1.59 -0.78 -6.36
CA VAL A 43 -2.13 -1.49 -5.19
C VAL A 43 -1.17 -1.30 -4.02
N THR A 44 -1.62 -0.63 -2.93
CA THR A 44 -0.82 -0.45 -1.71
C THR A 44 -1.06 -1.60 -0.75
N SER A 45 -0.25 -2.66 -0.82
CA SER A 45 -0.42 -3.87 -0.02
C SER A 45 0.61 -4.08 1.09
N ALA A 46 1.61 -3.21 1.20
CA ALA A 46 2.56 -3.27 2.30
C ALA A 46 1.87 -3.03 3.65
N GLY A 47 2.19 -3.84 4.63
CA GLY A 47 1.61 -3.73 5.97
C GLY A 47 2.06 -4.84 6.90
N PHE A 48 1.97 -4.57 8.19
CA PHE A 48 2.19 -5.56 9.24
C PHE A 48 1.37 -5.20 10.48
N THR A 49 1.23 -6.15 11.37
CA THR A 49 0.61 -5.98 12.69
C THR A 49 1.48 -6.62 13.76
N GLU A 50 1.34 -6.13 14.98
CA GLU A 50 1.92 -6.69 16.19
C GLU A 50 0.88 -6.67 17.29
N ASN A 51 0.98 -7.62 18.21
CA ASN A 51 0.04 -7.77 19.30
C ASN A 51 0.73 -7.36 20.63
N PHE A 52 0.30 -6.24 21.18
CA PHE A 52 0.68 -5.75 22.51
C PHE A 52 -0.56 -5.14 23.16
N ASP A 53 -0.70 -5.35 24.46
CA ASP A 53 -1.71 -4.63 25.22
C ASP A 53 -1.50 -3.12 25.07
N ALA A 54 -2.59 -2.38 24.87
CA ALA A 54 -2.51 -0.95 24.54
C ALA A 54 -1.74 -0.12 25.57
N ILE A 55 -1.85 -0.48 26.85
CA ILE A 55 -1.12 0.20 27.95
C ILE A 55 0.38 -0.07 27.95
N ASN A 56 0.82 -1.15 27.31
CA ASN A 56 2.22 -1.58 27.23
C ASN A 56 2.77 -1.52 25.81
N TYR A 57 2.03 -0.95 24.87
CA TYR A 57 2.46 -0.89 23.47
C TYR A 57 3.66 0.06 23.33
N PRO A 58 4.85 -0.43 22.87
CA PRO A 58 6.03 0.42 22.74
C PRO A 58 5.78 1.55 21.72
N PRO A 59 6.03 2.83 22.07
CA PRO A 59 5.76 3.96 21.17
C PRO A 59 6.44 3.86 19.81
N GLU A 60 7.70 3.38 19.78
CA GLU A 60 8.46 3.19 18.55
C GLU A 60 7.86 2.11 17.63
N ARG A 61 7.26 1.07 18.22
CA ARG A 61 6.57 0.01 17.45
C ARG A 61 5.25 0.51 16.89
N MET A 62 4.53 1.33 17.67
CA MET A 62 3.33 2.02 17.21
C MET A 62 3.66 2.94 16.02
N GLN A 63 4.68 3.78 16.14
CA GLN A 63 5.12 4.67 15.08
C GLN A 63 5.50 3.90 13.82
N LYS A 64 6.26 2.80 13.96
CA LYS A 64 6.61 1.94 12.83
C LYS A 64 5.37 1.32 12.17
N CYS A 65 4.40 0.89 12.96
CA CYS A 65 3.13 0.37 12.43
C CYS A 65 2.42 1.43 11.58
N TRP A 66 2.38 2.67 12.04
CA TRP A 66 1.77 3.77 11.30
C TRP A 66 2.57 4.15 10.06
N ALA A 67 3.88 4.29 10.16
CA ALA A 67 4.76 4.61 9.04
C ALA A 67 4.57 3.64 7.87
N VAL A 68 4.48 2.33 8.13
CA VAL A 68 4.29 1.35 7.08
C VAL A 68 2.85 1.31 6.57
N ASN A 69 1.85 1.21 7.48
CA ASN A 69 0.45 0.99 7.06
C ASN A 69 -0.23 2.25 6.54
N VAL A 70 0.05 3.43 7.13
CA VAL A 70 -0.61 4.70 6.80
C VAL A 70 0.26 5.52 5.87
N ASP A 71 1.47 5.92 6.34
CA ASP A 71 2.33 6.83 5.57
C ASP A 71 2.77 6.18 4.27
N GLY A 72 3.14 4.90 4.27
CA GLY A 72 3.50 4.17 3.05
C GLY A 72 2.36 4.11 2.03
N SER A 73 1.13 3.86 2.48
CA SER A 73 -0.03 3.90 1.60
C SER A 73 -0.29 5.30 1.03
N TYR A 74 -0.15 6.33 1.87
CA TYR A 74 -0.30 7.73 1.49
C TYR A 74 0.76 8.15 0.46
N LEU A 75 2.03 7.88 0.73
CA LEU A 75 3.17 8.29 -0.11
C LEU A 75 3.09 7.68 -1.51
N PHE A 76 2.84 6.37 -1.62
CA PHE A 76 2.68 5.73 -2.91
C PHE A 76 1.44 6.23 -3.65
N ALA A 77 0.30 6.37 -2.97
CA ALA A 77 -0.93 6.83 -3.60
C ALA A 77 -0.77 8.26 -4.14
N THR A 78 -0.21 9.18 -3.36
CA THR A 78 0.01 10.57 -3.77
C THR A 78 1.09 10.68 -4.86
N GLY A 79 2.16 9.89 -4.79
CA GLY A 79 3.21 9.87 -5.81
C GLY A 79 2.69 9.38 -7.16
N VAL A 80 1.93 8.30 -7.19
CA VAL A 80 1.32 7.79 -8.43
C VAL A 80 0.22 8.71 -8.94
N ALA A 81 -0.61 9.29 -8.05
CA ALA A 81 -1.63 10.25 -8.47
C ALA A 81 -1.01 11.49 -9.13
N ARG A 82 0.10 12.02 -8.58
CA ARG A 82 0.85 13.13 -9.20
C ARG A 82 1.31 12.78 -10.61
N HIS A 83 1.91 11.60 -10.78
CA HIS A 83 2.34 11.09 -12.08
C HIS A 83 1.18 10.98 -13.09
N LEU A 84 0.02 10.48 -12.66
CA LEU A 84 -1.18 10.39 -13.50
C LEU A 84 -1.71 11.77 -13.91
N ILE A 85 -1.77 12.72 -12.95
CA ILE A 85 -2.24 14.09 -13.19
C ILE A 85 -1.31 14.82 -14.17
N GLU A 86 0.00 14.73 -13.99
CA GLU A 86 1.00 15.33 -14.88
C GLU A 86 0.89 14.79 -16.32
N ARG A 87 0.63 13.49 -16.45
CA ARG A 87 0.39 12.85 -17.74
C ARG A 87 -1.00 13.13 -18.34
N LYS A 88 -1.92 13.70 -17.57
CA LYS A 88 -3.35 13.85 -17.94
C LYS A 88 -3.96 12.49 -18.33
N SER A 89 -3.67 11.46 -17.57
CA SER A 89 -4.09 10.09 -17.84
C SER A 89 -5.00 9.59 -16.71
N PRO A 90 -6.05 8.83 -17.04
CA PRO A 90 -6.87 8.18 -16.02
C PRO A 90 -6.05 7.11 -15.29
N GLY A 91 -6.52 6.74 -14.08
CA GLY A 91 -5.86 5.70 -13.30
C GLY A 91 -6.77 5.02 -12.29
N SER A 92 -6.25 3.97 -11.66
CA SER A 92 -6.96 3.25 -10.62
C SER A 92 -6.02 2.88 -9.47
N ILE A 93 -6.41 3.28 -8.26
CA ILE A 93 -5.65 3.00 -7.04
C ILE A 93 -6.50 2.12 -6.12
N VAL A 94 -5.94 1.03 -5.66
CA VAL A 94 -6.55 0.15 -4.67
C VAL A 94 -5.71 0.17 -3.40
N MET A 95 -6.31 0.61 -2.31
CA MET A 95 -5.67 0.63 -1.00
C MET A 95 -6.12 -0.60 -0.20
N ILE A 96 -5.17 -1.30 0.43
CA ILE A 96 -5.50 -2.48 1.23
C ILE A 96 -5.69 -2.08 2.69
N GLY A 97 -6.95 -1.96 3.04
CA GLY A 97 -7.42 -1.81 4.41
C GLY A 97 -7.38 -3.13 5.19
N SER A 98 -8.34 -3.30 6.06
CA SER A 98 -8.62 -4.53 6.80
C SER A 98 -10.02 -4.45 7.39
N MET A 99 -10.66 -5.60 7.66
CA MET A 99 -11.85 -5.63 8.50
C MET A 99 -11.59 -5.01 9.89
N SER A 100 -10.34 -5.10 10.37
CA SER A 100 -9.88 -4.50 11.62
C SER A 100 -9.98 -2.98 11.66
N GLY A 101 -10.12 -2.32 10.51
CA GLY A 101 -10.40 -0.89 10.43
C GLY A 101 -11.90 -0.53 10.64
N ALA A 102 -12.77 -1.52 10.79
CA ALA A 102 -14.20 -1.33 11.02
C ALA A 102 -14.71 -2.06 12.27
N VAL A 103 -14.08 -3.20 12.61
CA VAL A 103 -14.45 -4.02 13.78
C VAL A 103 -13.21 -4.32 14.62
N VAL A 104 -13.41 -4.58 15.90
CA VAL A 104 -12.33 -4.98 16.81
C VAL A 104 -12.31 -6.51 16.91
N ASN A 105 -11.18 -7.09 16.52
CA ASN A 105 -11.00 -8.54 16.56
C ASN A 105 -10.60 -9.01 17.97
N VAL A 106 -11.13 -10.12 18.38
CA VAL A 106 -10.80 -10.79 19.65
C VAL A 106 -10.16 -12.13 19.30
N PRO A 107 -9.05 -12.53 19.94
CA PRO A 107 -8.40 -11.95 21.12
C PRO A 107 -7.21 -11.01 20.82
N GLN A 108 -6.98 -10.57 19.59
CA GLN A 108 -5.76 -9.84 19.20
C GLN A 108 -5.71 -8.40 19.76
N PRO A 109 -4.80 -8.07 20.70
CA PRO A 109 -4.59 -6.72 21.16
C PRO A 109 -3.71 -5.93 20.17
N GLN A 110 -4.34 -5.31 19.17
CA GLN A 110 -3.66 -4.65 18.04
C GLN A 110 -4.22 -3.24 17.76
N ALA A 111 -4.51 -2.47 18.81
CA ALA A 111 -5.17 -1.17 18.70
C ALA A 111 -4.52 -0.20 17.67
N PRO A 112 -3.18 -0.02 17.60
CA PRO A 112 -2.56 0.84 16.59
C PRO A 112 -2.81 0.38 15.16
N TYR A 113 -2.80 -0.93 14.90
CA TYR A 113 -3.10 -1.48 13.59
C TYR A 113 -4.56 -1.26 13.20
N ASN A 114 -5.50 -1.48 14.11
CA ASN A 114 -6.93 -1.24 13.86
C ASN A 114 -7.17 0.22 13.47
N ALA A 115 -6.57 1.17 14.22
CA ALA A 115 -6.64 2.58 13.93
C ALA A 115 -5.98 2.94 12.59
N ALA A 116 -4.80 2.36 12.29
CA ALA A 116 -4.10 2.56 11.02
C ALA A 116 -4.97 2.09 9.82
N LYS A 117 -5.61 0.93 9.93
CA LYS A 117 -6.47 0.40 8.85
C LYS A 117 -7.79 1.16 8.70
N ALA A 118 -8.31 1.76 9.78
CA ALA A 118 -9.41 2.73 9.69
C ALA A 118 -8.98 4.00 8.96
N ALA A 119 -7.77 4.52 9.26
CA ALA A 119 -7.19 5.67 8.57
C ALA A 119 -7.02 5.39 7.06
N VAL A 120 -6.45 4.25 6.66
CA VAL A 120 -6.29 3.87 5.24
C VAL A 120 -7.63 3.84 4.51
N ARG A 121 -8.67 3.28 5.14
CA ARG A 121 -10.02 3.26 4.56
C ARG A 121 -10.58 4.66 4.34
N HIS A 122 -10.38 5.58 5.29
CA HIS A 122 -10.87 6.94 5.17
C HIS A 122 -10.03 7.77 4.18
N LEU A 123 -8.71 7.57 4.13
CA LEU A 123 -7.84 8.16 3.11
C LEU A 123 -8.30 7.77 1.70
N ALA A 124 -8.66 6.51 1.46
CA ALA A 124 -9.16 6.07 0.15
C ALA A 124 -10.42 6.84 -0.26
N SER A 125 -11.34 7.10 0.68
CA SER A 125 -12.54 7.89 0.42
C SER A 125 -12.21 9.36 0.11
N SER A 126 -11.28 9.95 0.86
CA SER A 126 -10.83 11.33 0.64
C SER A 126 -10.17 11.48 -0.73
N PHE A 127 -9.24 10.59 -1.06
CA PHE A 127 -8.56 10.59 -2.35
C PHE A 127 -9.50 10.35 -3.53
N ALA A 128 -10.53 9.50 -3.36
CA ALA A 128 -11.54 9.30 -4.40
C ALA A 128 -12.27 10.59 -4.75
N VAL A 129 -12.58 11.43 -3.76
CA VAL A 129 -13.24 12.72 -3.97
C VAL A 129 -12.25 13.74 -4.56
N GLU A 130 -11.05 13.84 -4.01
CA GLU A 130 -10.05 14.83 -4.43
C GLU A 130 -9.56 14.59 -5.87
N TRP A 131 -9.45 13.33 -6.30
CA TRP A 131 -8.87 12.99 -7.59
C TRP A 131 -9.88 12.60 -8.66
N ALA A 132 -11.18 12.58 -8.33
CA ALA A 132 -12.24 12.37 -9.32
C ALA A 132 -12.17 13.33 -10.52
N PRO A 133 -11.85 14.66 -10.36
CA PRO A 133 -11.72 15.58 -11.48
C PRO A 133 -10.60 15.23 -12.48
N TYR A 134 -9.70 14.33 -12.09
CA TYR A 134 -8.57 13.86 -12.91
C TYR A 134 -8.77 12.45 -13.48
N ASP A 135 -10.00 11.91 -13.40
CA ASP A 135 -10.32 10.54 -13.82
C ASP A 135 -9.50 9.46 -13.07
N ILE A 136 -9.09 9.73 -11.84
CA ILE A 136 -8.40 8.77 -10.98
C ILE A 136 -9.42 8.19 -10.00
N ARG A 137 -9.63 6.87 -10.08
CA ARG A 137 -10.50 6.15 -9.14
C ARG A 137 -9.69 5.58 -7.99
N VAL A 138 -10.16 5.76 -6.78
CA VAL A 138 -9.55 5.18 -5.58
C VAL A 138 -10.57 4.31 -4.86
N ASN A 139 -10.18 3.09 -4.52
CA ASN A 139 -11.00 2.14 -3.78
C ASN A 139 -10.20 1.52 -2.64
N CYS A 140 -10.92 1.05 -1.62
CA CYS A 140 -10.32 0.31 -0.51
C CYS A 140 -10.91 -1.10 -0.44
N ILE A 141 -10.04 -2.10 -0.39
CA ILE A 141 -10.42 -3.47 -0.09
C ILE A 141 -10.07 -3.73 1.37
N SER A 142 -11.04 -4.22 2.14
CA SER A 142 -10.88 -4.53 3.57
C SER A 142 -11.00 -6.04 3.80
N PRO A 143 -9.93 -6.81 3.58
CA PRO A 143 -9.96 -8.26 3.75
C PRO A 143 -10.25 -8.67 5.20
N GLY A 144 -10.88 -9.83 5.36
CA GLY A 144 -10.92 -10.57 6.61
C GLY A 144 -9.64 -11.38 6.83
N TYR A 145 -9.77 -12.52 7.53
CA TYR A 145 -8.66 -13.43 7.74
C TYR A 145 -8.27 -14.12 6.43
N MET A 146 -7.04 -13.90 6.01
CA MET A 146 -6.45 -14.53 4.84
C MET A 146 -5.28 -15.41 5.28
N MET A 147 -5.21 -16.62 4.74
CA MET A 147 -4.12 -17.57 5.04
C MET A 147 -2.82 -17.07 4.37
N THR A 148 -2.09 -16.25 5.08
CA THR A 148 -0.82 -15.64 4.65
C THR A 148 0.19 -15.74 5.78
N ALA A 149 1.46 -15.42 5.52
CA ALA A 149 2.52 -15.38 6.54
C ALA A 149 2.20 -14.43 7.72
N LEU A 150 1.25 -13.52 7.58
CA LEU A 150 0.77 -12.66 8.66
C LEU A 150 0.03 -13.46 9.76
N TYR A 151 -0.60 -14.58 9.41
CA TYR A 151 -1.42 -15.40 10.31
C TYR A 151 -0.87 -16.79 10.56
N VAL A 152 0.00 -17.29 9.68
CA VAL A 152 0.52 -18.66 9.78
C VAL A 152 1.97 -18.57 10.25
N PRO A 153 2.32 -19.21 11.40
CA PRO A 153 3.71 -19.29 11.82
C PRO A 153 4.59 -19.90 10.72
N PRO A 154 5.86 -19.49 10.59
CA PRO A 154 6.76 -19.92 9.52
C PRO A 154 6.89 -21.44 9.33
N HIS A 155 6.66 -22.23 10.40
CA HIS A 155 6.75 -23.69 10.37
C HIS A 155 5.53 -24.39 9.73
N PHE A 156 4.50 -23.66 9.31
CA PHE A 156 3.37 -24.23 8.56
C PHE A 156 3.55 -24.20 7.05
N PHE A 157 4.63 -23.61 6.54
CA PHE A 157 4.96 -23.52 5.12
C PHE A 157 6.10 -24.47 4.70
N CYS A 158 6.38 -25.53 5.49
CA CYS A 158 7.33 -26.59 5.12
C CYS A 158 6.65 -27.71 4.37
#